data_39f4abf1c68b0d73f207b47abeca7c29
#
_entry.id   39f4abf1c68b0d73f207b47abeca7c29
#
_cell.length_a   1.000
_cell.length_b   1.000
_cell.length_c   1.000
_cell.angle_alpha   90.00
_cell.angle_beta   90.00
_cell.angle_gamma   90.00
#
_symmetry.space_group_name_H-M   'P 1'
#
loop_
_entity.id
_entity.type
_entity.pdbx_description
1 polymer ?
#
loop_
_entity_poly.entity_id
_entity_poly.type
_entity_poly.pdbx_seq_one_letter_code
_entity_poly.pdbx_strand_id
1 'polypeptide(L)'
;LNSYSILITYPQDFEVRTGFAQVRAEVQELAVTNTAKQRIAAASFSTALDAIEQNLHLLRELKEYLLFHALSEEYFVDLTELLFILAQPERSLREEDFATLRTALHSVLFLQSIFGEGQEVQNLHRLVTKGEVPDEVRREIDAVLDRTGHLKENASPELQQIRSQLNAKANRVSRKMEELLARCQRDGYSDANAQVMVRDGRLVLPIAAQHKRKIPSLQLGASSTGQTLFVTPFEVLELENEITELEQREQAEIARILLELTDRCRPYLTPLASCCELLLSTDVLRAKTLYALQVGGSCPILSHERQLVLREAQHPVLLKR
;
A
#
# COMPACT_ATOMS: atom_id res chain seq x y z
N LEU A 1 38.23 20.29 -22.14
CA LEU A 1 37.32 21.43 -22.27
C LEU A 1 36.60 21.58 -20.92
N ASN A 2 36.99 22.62 -20.18
CA ASN A 2 36.52 22.91 -18.83
C ASN A 2 35.03 23.23 -18.85
N SER A 3 34.21 22.33 -18.32
CA SER A 3 32.83 22.63 -17.90
C SER A 3 32.91 23.54 -16.68
N TYR A 4 32.81 24.83 -16.85
CA TYR A 4 32.53 25.74 -15.76
C TYR A 4 31.09 25.45 -15.29
N SER A 5 30.95 24.74 -14.19
CA SER A 5 29.68 24.71 -13.46
C SER A 5 29.44 26.13 -12.97
N ILE A 6 28.44 26.80 -13.55
CA ILE A 6 28.00 28.11 -13.08
C ILE A 6 27.39 27.88 -11.69
N LEU A 7 28.13 28.28 -10.68
CA LEU A 7 27.64 28.25 -9.30
C LEU A 7 26.54 29.31 -9.19
N ILE A 8 25.27 28.90 -9.11
CA ILE A 8 24.16 29.80 -8.86
C ILE A 8 24.25 30.22 -7.40
N THR A 9 24.67 31.42 -7.13
CA THR A 9 24.75 31.99 -5.80
C THR A 9 23.59 32.98 -5.62
N TYR A 10 22.65 32.69 -4.76
CA TYR A 10 21.63 33.63 -4.33
C TYR A 10 21.64 33.68 -2.78
N PRO A 11 21.12 34.75 -2.17
CA PRO A 11 21.07 34.87 -0.71
C PRO A 11 20.35 33.67 -0.06
N GLN A 12 20.87 33.16 1.07
CA GLN A 12 20.29 32.01 1.76
C GLN A 12 18.82 32.21 2.16
N ASP A 13 18.42 33.48 2.39
CA ASP A 13 17.06 33.88 2.76
C ASP A 13 16.19 34.30 1.57
N PHE A 14 16.67 34.12 0.32
CA PHE A 14 15.96 34.52 -0.90
C PHE A 14 14.53 33.94 -0.97
N GLU A 15 14.37 32.65 -0.75
CA GLU A 15 13.07 31.98 -0.83
C GLU A 15 12.10 32.50 0.24
N VAL A 16 12.59 32.81 1.43
CA VAL A 16 11.78 33.36 2.53
C VAL A 16 11.36 34.82 2.21
N ARG A 17 12.31 35.64 1.76
CA ARG A 17 12.05 37.06 1.43
C ARG A 17 11.10 37.22 0.26
N THR A 18 11.16 36.34 -0.72
CA THR A 18 10.27 36.36 -1.90
C THR A 18 8.96 35.64 -1.66
N GLY A 19 8.74 34.99 -0.50
CA GLY A 19 7.59 34.13 -0.24
C GLY A 19 7.61 32.80 -1.00
N PHE A 20 8.70 32.49 -1.74
CA PHE A 20 8.78 31.24 -2.51
C PHE A 20 8.81 30.00 -1.61
N ALA A 21 9.36 30.11 -0.40
CA ALA A 21 9.30 29.02 0.58
C ALA A 21 7.85 28.63 0.93
N GLN A 22 6.94 29.61 1.04
CA GLN A 22 5.51 29.34 1.25
C GLN A 22 4.88 28.69 0.03
N VAL A 23 5.16 29.19 -1.17
CA VAL A 23 4.69 28.58 -2.43
C VAL A 23 5.15 27.13 -2.52
N ARG A 24 6.42 26.84 -2.22
CA ARG A 24 6.98 25.48 -2.19
C ARG A 24 6.22 24.60 -1.22
N ALA A 25 5.96 25.06 -0.01
CA ALA A 25 5.20 24.32 1.01
C ALA A 25 3.77 24.02 0.53
N GLU A 26 3.08 24.98 -0.07
CA GLU A 26 1.74 24.81 -0.61
C GLU A 26 1.72 23.79 -1.78
N VAL A 27 2.73 23.78 -2.63
CA VAL A 27 2.88 22.76 -3.70
C VAL A 27 3.14 21.38 -3.12
N GLN A 28 3.93 21.28 -2.04
CA GLN A 28 4.17 20.01 -1.35
C GLN A 28 2.88 19.37 -0.82
N GLU A 29 1.98 20.17 -0.24
CA GLU A 29 0.71 19.68 0.29
C GLU A 29 -0.21 19.11 -0.80
N LEU A 30 -0.04 19.53 -2.05
CA LEU A 30 -0.80 19.02 -3.19
C LEU A 30 -0.24 17.72 -3.77
N ALA A 31 0.97 17.32 -3.39
CA ALA A 31 1.53 16.03 -3.77
C ALA A 31 0.95 14.93 -2.88
N VAL A 32 0.73 13.75 -3.46
CA VAL A 32 0.15 12.59 -2.77
C VAL A 32 1.23 11.82 -2.02
N THR A 33 2.32 11.48 -2.71
CA THR A 33 3.35 10.61 -2.18
C THR A 33 4.40 11.37 -1.36
N ASN A 34 4.92 10.73 -0.32
CA ASN A 34 5.96 11.33 0.52
C ASN A 34 7.25 11.62 -0.26
N THR A 35 7.63 10.73 -1.18
CA THR A 35 8.81 10.92 -2.02
C THR A 35 8.62 12.10 -2.99
N ALA A 36 7.42 12.31 -3.56
CA ALA A 36 7.15 13.50 -4.37
C ALA A 36 7.21 14.79 -3.54
N LYS A 37 6.68 14.78 -2.31
CA LYS A 37 6.80 15.90 -1.36
C LYS A 37 8.27 16.23 -1.08
N GLN A 38 9.10 15.23 -0.82
CA GLN A 38 10.55 15.41 -0.62
C GLN A 38 11.24 15.96 -1.88
N ARG A 39 10.88 15.48 -3.08
CA ARG A 39 11.40 16.01 -4.34
C ARG A 39 11.06 17.49 -4.54
N ILE A 40 9.84 17.90 -4.20
CA ILE A 40 9.43 19.32 -4.25
C ILE A 40 10.22 20.14 -3.25
N ALA A 41 10.41 19.64 -2.02
CA ALA A 41 11.19 20.31 -0.99
C ALA A 41 12.66 20.51 -1.40
N ALA A 42 13.27 19.47 -1.98
CA ALA A 42 14.68 19.46 -2.40
C ALA A 42 14.91 20.12 -3.77
N ALA A 43 13.85 20.56 -4.47
CA ALA A 43 13.97 21.13 -5.80
C ALA A 43 14.81 22.41 -5.78
N SER A 44 15.83 22.46 -6.62
CA SER A 44 16.73 23.60 -6.80
C SER A 44 16.41 24.34 -8.09
N PHE A 45 16.94 25.58 -8.21
CA PHE A 45 16.85 26.33 -9.45
C PHE A 45 17.68 25.66 -10.54
N SER A 46 17.15 25.68 -11.76
CA SER A 46 17.83 25.18 -12.96
C SER A 46 18.22 26.33 -13.88
N THR A 47 19.36 26.20 -14.55
CA THR A 47 19.82 27.09 -15.63
C THR A 47 19.81 26.39 -16.99
N ALA A 48 19.44 25.11 -17.05
CA ALA A 48 19.34 24.35 -18.28
C ALA A 48 18.05 24.73 -19.02
N LEU A 49 18.17 25.58 -20.04
CA LEU A 49 17.02 26.14 -20.75
C LEU A 49 16.12 25.05 -21.32
N ASP A 50 16.70 24.06 -21.99
CA ASP A 50 15.95 22.94 -22.60
C ASP A 50 15.13 22.15 -21.55
N ALA A 51 15.71 21.91 -20.35
CA ALA A 51 15.02 21.22 -19.27
C ALA A 51 13.88 22.07 -18.69
N ILE A 52 14.06 23.39 -18.60
CA ILE A 52 13.01 24.32 -18.15
C ILE A 52 11.88 24.33 -19.17
N GLU A 53 12.17 24.45 -20.46
CA GLU A 53 11.18 24.42 -21.55
C GLU A 53 10.37 23.12 -21.56
N GLN A 54 11.05 21.97 -21.45
CA GLN A 54 10.37 20.67 -21.36
C GLN A 54 9.39 20.62 -20.16
N ASN A 55 9.84 21.08 -18.98
CA ASN A 55 8.98 21.11 -17.80
C ASN A 55 7.78 22.05 -18.00
N LEU A 56 7.96 23.21 -18.62
CA LEU A 56 6.88 24.15 -18.90
C LEU A 56 5.87 23.58 -19.93
N HIS A 57 6.34 22.85 -20.93
CA HIS A 57 5.47 22.16 -21.87
C HIS A 57 4.62 21.08 -21.17
N LEU A 58 5.22 20.24 -20.32
CA LEU A 58 4.52 19.24 -19.53
C LEU A 58 3.45 19.88 -18.63
N LEU A 59 3.80 20.98 -17.93
CA LEU A 59 2.88 21.71 -17.08
C LEU A 59 1.71 22.30 -17.88
N ARG A 60 1.95 22.83 -19.07
CA ARG A 60 0.91 23.38 -19.95
C ARG A 60 -0.07 22.29 -20.40
N GLU A 61 0.45 21.21 -20.97
CA GLU A 61 -0.36 20.08 -21.42
C GLU A 61 -1.21 19.48 -20.26
N LEU A 62 -0.59 19.26 -19.10
CA LEU A 62 -1.33 18.74 -17.95
C LEU A 62 -2.35 19.74 -17.41
N LYS A 63 -2.04 21.05 -17.43
CA LYS A 63 -2.99 22.10 -17.02
C LYS A 63 -4.22 22.09 -17.91
N GLU A 64 -4.04 22.03 -19.23
CA GLU A 64 -5.14 21.97 -20.21
C GLU A 64 -6.00 20.72 -19.99
N TYR A 65 -5.36 19.58 -19.73
CA TYR A 65 -6.10 18.35 -19.39
C TYR A 65 -6.91 18.48 -18.10
N LEU A 66 -6.32 19.02 -17.04
CA LEU A 66 -6.95 19.15 -15.71
C LEU A 66 -8.07 20.21 -15.66
N LEU A 67 -8.21 21.07 -16.66
CA LEU A 67 -9.37 21.97 -16.77
C LEU A 67 -10.68 21.23 -17.01
N PHE A 68 -10.63 20.06 -17.64
CA PHE A 68 -11.80 19.29 -18.05
C PHE A 68 -11.88 17.90 -17.42
N HIS A 69 -10.76 17.41 -16.85
CA HIS A 69 -10.62 16.06 -16.30
C HIS A 69 -9.94 16.10 -14.94
N ALA A 70 -10.25 15.14 -14.09
CA ALA A 70 -9.56 14.96 -12.81
C ALA A 70 -8.59 13.78 -12.88
N LEU A 71 -7.44 13.90 -12.23
CA LEU A 71 -6.56 12.78 -11.91
C LEU A 71 -6.74 12.46 -10.43
N SER A 72 -7.38 11.31 -10.14
CA SER A 72 -7.59 10.86 -8.76
C SER A 72 -6.27 10.58 -8.05
N GLU A 73 -6.23 10.84 -6.75
CA GLU A 73 -5.05 10.61 -5.90
C GLU A 73 -4.68 9.13 -5.79
N GLU A 74 -5.66 8.25 -5.94
CA GLU A 74 -5.47 6.80 -5.89
C GLU A 74 -4.51 6.23 -6.94
N TYR A 75 -4.25 6.98 -8.02
CA TYR A 75 -3.28 6.59 -9.05
C TYR A 75 -1.83 6.89 -8.69
N PHE A 76 -1.57 7.58 -7.59
CA PHE A 76 -0.22 7.96 -7.19
C PHE A 76 0.27 7.11 -6.03
N VAL A 77 1.10 6.14 -6.35
CA VAL A 77 1.63 5.14 -5.42
C VAL A 77 3.15 5.24 -5.37
N ASP A 78 3.71 5.17 -4.17
CA ASP A 78 5.15 5.20 -3.95
C ASP A 78 5.71 3.78 -3.82
N LEU A 79 6.56 3.39 -4.75
CA LEU A 79 7.22 2.09 -4.76
C LEU A 79 8.66 2.13 -4.19
N THR A 80 9.12 3.25 -3.67
CA THR A 80 10.53 3.43 -3.29
C THR A 80 10.99 2.40 -2.26
N GLU A 81 10.24 2.18 -1.19
CA GLU A 81 10.56 1.18 -0.16
C GLU A 81 10.45 -0.24 -0.69
N LEU A 82 9.44 -0.52 -1.51
CA LEU A 82 9.22 -1.82 -2.12
C LEU A 82 10.38 -2.20 -3.05
N LEU A 83 10.84 -1.27 -3.88
CA LEU A 83 12.00 -1.49 -4.76
C LEU A 83 13.29 -1.71 -3.95
N PHE A 84 13.44 -1.02 -2.81
CA PHE A 84 14.55 -1.25 -1.91
C PHE A 84 14.53 -2.67 -1.32
N ILE A 85 13.36 -3.20 -0.96
CA ILE A 85 13.21 -4.59 -0.50
C ILE A 85 13.51 -5.57 -1.64
N LEU A 86 12.97 -5.35 -2.84
CA LEU A 86 13.22 -6.18 -4.02
C LEU A 86 14.71 -6.27 -4.39
N ALA A 87 15.48 -5.20 -4.16
CA ALA A 87 16.91 -5.20 -4.42
C ALA A 87 17.72 -6.07 -3.45
N GLN A 88 17.10 -6.53 -2.33
CA GLN A 88 17.79 -7.34 -1.31
C GLN A 88 17.45 -8.82 -1.45
N PRO A 89 18.41 -9.72 -1.76
CA PRO A 89 18.13 -11.13 -2.06
C PRO A 89 17.44 -11.91 -0.94
N GLU A 90 17.65 -11.53 0.32
CA GLU A 90 17.16 -12.26 1.49
C GLU A 90 15.81 -11.73 2.04
N ARG A 91 15.25 -10.69 1.42
CA ARG A 91 13.98 -10.11 1.85
C ARG A 91 12.85 -10.51 0.91
N SER A 92 11.67 -10.72 1.48
CA SER A 92 10.43 -10.93 0.73
C SER A 92 9.48 -9.75 0.91
N LEU A 93 8.68 -9.51 -0.12
CA LEU A 93 7.54 -8.61 -0.06
C LEU A 93 6.38 -9.30 0.67
N ARG A 94 5.53 -8.50 1.33
CA ARG A 94 4.30 -8.94 1.98
C ARG A 94 3.12 -8.86 1.00
N GLU A 95 1.98 -9.42 1.35
CA GLU A 95 0.74 -9.32 0.57
C GLU A 95 0.39 -7.87 0.21
N GLU A 96 0.47 -6.97 1.19
CA GLU A 96 0.21 -5.54 1.04
C GLU A 96 1.14 -4.86 0.04
N ASP A 97 2.42 -5.28 0.02
CA ASP A 97 3.43 -4.76 -0.89
C ASP A 97 3.11 -5.17 -2.33
N PHE A 98 2.65 -6.40 -2.56
CA PHE A 98 2.21 -6.88 -3.88
C PHE A 98 0.91 -6.21 -4.33
N ALA A 99 -0.04 -5.95 -3.43
CA ALA A 99 -1.24 -5.19 -3.74
C ALA A 99 -0.89 -3.76 -4.18
N THR A 100 0.07 -3.14 -3.47
CA THR A 100 0.62 -1.82 -3.81
C THR A 100 1.31 -1.84 -5.18
N LEU A 101 2.15 -2.85 -5.45
CA LEU A 101 2.83 -3.02 -6.73
C LEU A 101 1.82 -3.18 -7.88
N ARG A 102 0.80 -4.02 -7.70
CA ARG A 102 -0.28 -4.19 -8.69
C ARG A 102 -1.00 -2.87 -8.97
N THR A 103 -1.36 -2.12 -7.94
CA THR A 103 -1.98 -0.80 -8.08
C THR A 103 -1.09 0.14 -8.87
N ALA A 104 0.20 0.21 -8.57
CA ALA A 104 1.15 1.05 -9.30
C ALA A 104 1.24 0.69 -10.79
N LEU A 105 1.31 -0.62 -11.12
CA LEU A 105 1.33 -1.07 -12.52
C LEU A 105 0.04 -0.69 -13.26
N HIS A 106 -1.12 -0.82 -12.61
CA HIS A 106 -2.39 -0.37 -13.17
C HIS A 106 -2.43 1.14 -13.36
N SER A 107 -1.88 1.91 -12.41
CA SER A 107 -1.79 3.38 -12.52
C SER A 107 -0.94 3.81 -13.71
N VAL A 108 0.20 3.15 -13.95
CA VAL A 108 1.02 3.42 -15.14
C VAL A 108 0.24 3.14 -16.43
N LEU A 109 -0.42 1.97 -16.52
CA LEU A 109 -1.25 1.62 -17.68
C LEU A 109 -2.39 2.61 -17.89
N PHE A 110 -3.03 3.07 -16.81
CA PHE A 110 -4.06 4.10 -16.87
C PHE A 110 -3.49 5.42 -17.41
N LEU A 111 -2.37 5.91 -16.88
CA LEU A 111 -1.72 7.11 -17.39
C LEU A 111 -1.33 6.98 -18.87
N GLN A 112 -0.85 5.81 -19.28
CA GLN A 112 -0.56 5.50 -20.69
C GLN A 112 -1.82 5.50 -21.55
N SER A 113 -2.95 5.02 -21.03
CA SER A 113 -4.21 5.01 -21.79
C SER A 113 -4.79 6.40 -22.02
N ILE A 114 -4.62 7.33 -21.09
CA ILE A 114 -5.15 8.70 -21.21
C ILE A 114 -4.21 9.65 -21.95
N PHE A 115 -2.89 9.41 -21.91
CA PHE A 115 -1.88 10.25 -22.58
C PHE A 115 -1.15 9.51 -23.72
N GLY A 116 -1.61 8.29 -24.04
CA GLY A 116 -0.93 7.41 -25.01
C GLY A 116 -1.08 7.85 -26.46
N GLU A 117 -2.16 8.53 -26.82
CA GLU A 117 -2.44 8.98 -28.19
C GLU A 117 -3.01 10.40 -28.17
N GLY A 118 -2.43 11.30 -28.95
CA GLY A 118 -2.94 12.64 -29.15
C GLY A 118 -1.87 13.64 -29.56
N GLN A 119 -2.18 14.48 -30.57
CA GLN A 119 -1.27 15.54 -30.99
C GLN A 119 -1.13 16.68 -29.97
N GLU A 120 -2.12 16.82 -29.08
CA GLU A 120 -2.20 17.92 -28.11
C GLU A 120 -1.38 17.65 -26.82
N VAL A 121 -0.97 16.39 -26.56
CA VAL A 121 -0.29 15.95 -25.32
C VAL A 121 1.03 15.25 -25.59
N GLN A 122 1.80 15.71 -26.57
CA GLN A 122 3.02 15.04 -27.02
C GLN A 122 4.10 14.89 -25.94
N ASN A 123 4.24 15.87 -25.04
CA ASN A 123 5.25 15.80 -24.00
C ASN A 123 4.79 14.85 -22.86
N LEU A 124 3.50 14.86 -22.52
CA LEU A 124 2.91 13.88 -21.59
C LEU A 124 2.99 12.47 -22.18
N HIS A 125 2.71 12.29 -23.46
CA HIS A 125 2.91 11.01 -24.15
C HIS A 125 4.34 10.50 -23.99
N ARG A 126 5.34 11.33 -24.28
CA ARG A 126 6.76 10.96 -24.12
C ARG A 126 7.13 10.67 -22.67
N LEU A 127 6.46 11.30 -21.71
CA LEU A 127 6.68 11.03 -20.29
C LEU A 127 6.13 9.65 -19.91
N VAL A 128 4.87 9.37 -20.27
CA VAL A 128 4.20 8.12 -19.85
C VAL A 128 4.76 6.88 -20.56
N THR A 129 5.28 7.03 -21.79
CA THR A 129 5.92 5.92 -22.50
C THR A 129 7.28 5.49 -21.93
N LYS A 130 7.86 6.26 -21.00
CA LYS A 130 9.07 5.85 -20.26
C LYS A 130 8.80 4.78 -19.22
N GLY A 131 7.55 4.63 -18.76
CA GLY A 131 7.16 3.58 -17.82
C GLY A 131 7.00 2.25 -18.58
N GLU A 132 7.92 1.33 -18.35
CA GLU A 132 7.87 -0.01 -18.93
C GLU A 132 7.18 -0.96 -17.95
N VAL A 133 5.91 -1.28 -18.22
CA VAL A 133 5.11 -2.18 -17.38
C VAL A 133 5.45 -3.64 -17.70
N PRO A 134 6.05 -4.40 -16.77
CA PRO A 134 6.33 -5.82 -17.00
C PRO A 134 5.05 -6.64 -16.84
N ASP A 135 4.46 -7.08 -17.95
CA ASP A 135 3.24 -7.90 -17.96
C ASP A 135 3.41 -9.23 -17.23
N GLU A 136 4.63 -9.77 -17.20
CA GLU A 136 4.98 -10.98 -16.45
C GLU A 136 4.72 -10.78 -14.96
N VAL A 137 5.22 -9.69 -14.37
CA VAL A 137 5.02 -9.38 -12.95
C VAL A 137 3.54 -9.26 -12.62
N ARG A 138 2.77 -8.58 -13.48
CA ARG A 138 1.32 -8.45 -13.30
C ARG A 138 0.62 -9.81 -13.30
N ARG A 139 0.95 -10.68 -14.26
CA ARG A 139 0.40 -12.05 -14.36
C ARG A 139 0.76 -12.91 -13.16
N GLU A 140 2.01 -12.83 -12.69
CA GLU A 140 2.45 -13.58 -11.51
C GLU A 140 1.72 -13.12 -10.24
N ILE A 141 1.55 -11.82 -10.04
CA ILE A 141 0.78 -11.28 -8.91
C ILE A 141 -0.69 -11.73 -9.01
N ASP A 142 -1.32 -11.59 -10.18
CA ASP A 142 -2.71 -11.96 -10.40
C ASP A 142 -2.94 -13.49 -10.31
N ALA A 143 -1.92 -14.31 -10.50
CA ALA A 143 -2.02 -15.77 -10.30
C ALA A 143 -2.17 -16.12 -8.81
N VAL A 144 -1.48 -15.39 -7.93
CA VAL A 144 -1.34 -15.70 -6.50
C VAL A 144 -2.30 -14.90 -5.62
N LEU A 145 -2.54 -13.61 -5.95
CA LEU A 145 -3.42 -12.73 -5.17
C LEU A 145 -4.81 -12.61 -5.79
N ASP A 146 -5.80 -12.45 -4.93
CA ASP A 146 -7.17 -12.11 -5.33
C ASP A 146 -7.32 -10.60 -5.62
N ARG A 147 -8.55 -10.17 -5.94
CA ARG A 147 -8.84 -8.75 -6.25
C ARG A 147 -8.68 -7.82 -5.05
N THR A 148 -8.79 -8.33 -3.83
CA THR A 148 -8.64 -7.55 -2.60
C THR A 148 -7.19 -7.46 -2.13
N GLY A 149 -6.27 -8.18 -2.78
CA GLY A 149 -4.84 -8.18 -2.48
C GLY A 149 -4.42 -9.27 -1.50
N HIS A 150 -5.32 -10.19 -1.14
CA HIS A 150 -5.01 -11.33 -0.28
C HIS A 150 -4.62 -12.57 -1.10
N LEU A 151 -3.83 -13.44 -0.48
CA LEU A 151 -3.49 -14.73 -1.07
C LEU A 151 -4.74 -15.56 -1.33
N LYS A 152 -4.91 -16.02 -2.57
CA LYS A 152 -5.98 -16.93 -2.94
C LYS A 152 -5.91 -18.21 -2.11
N GLU A 153 -7.05 -18.82 -1.86
CA GLU A 153 -7.10 -20.10 -1.15
C GLU A 153 -6.30 -21.21 -1.87
N ASN A 154 -6.28 -21.13 -3.18
CA ASN A 154 -5.57 -22.07 -4.06
C ASN A 154 -4.25 -21.50 -4.62
N ALA A 155 -3.62 -20.54 -3.93
CA ALA A 155 -2.32 -19.98 -4.33
C ALA A 155 -1.23 -21.05 -4.43
N SER A 156 -1.32 -22.12 -3.63
CA SER A 156 -0.60 -23.37 -3.83
C SER A 156 -1.48 -24.58 -3.45
N PRO A 157 -1.20 -25.78 -3.99
CA PRO A 157 -1.90 -26.99 -3.58
C PRO A 157 -1.73 -27.30 -2.08
N GLU A 158 -0.56 -27.01 -1.53
CA GLU A 158 -0.26 -27.20 -0.10
C GLU A 158 -1.07 -26.25 0.77
N LEU A 159 -1.14 -24.96 0.44
CA LEU A 159 -1.94 -23.98 1.16
C LEU A 159 -3.42 -24.36 1.16
N GLN A 160 -3.94 -24.76 0.01
CA GLN A 160 -5.33 -25.24 -0.11
C GLN A 160 -5.61 -26.45 0.78
N GLN A 161 -4.69 -27.42 0.82
CA GLN A 161 -4.82 -28.59 1.68
C GLN A 161 -4.79 -28.22 3.17
N ILE A 162 -3.86 -27.35 3.59
CA ILE A 162 -3.75 -26.89 4.98
C ILE A 162 -5.03 -26.18 5.40
N ARG A 163 -5.55 -25.23 4.60
CA ARG A 163 -6.79 -24.49 4.89
C ARG A 163 -8.00 -25.40 4.96
N SER A 164 -8.08 -26.39 4.07
CA SER A 164 -9.14 -27.42 4.13
C SER A 164 -9.08 -28.25 5.43
N GLN A 165 -7.89 -28.64 5.87
CA GLN A 165 -7.68 -29.36 7.13
C GLN A 165 -8.01 -28.47 8.35
N LEU A 166 -7.62 -27.19 8.36
CA LEU A 166 -7.97 -26.22 9.39
C LEU A 166 -9.50 -26.12 9.55
N ASN A 167 -10.21 -25.90 8.45
CA ASN A 167 -11.67 -25.80 8.45
C ASN A 167 -12.34 -27.10 8.96
N ALA A 168 -11.86 -28.24 8.52
CA ALA A 168 -12.39 -29.55 8.96
C ALA A 168 -12.18 -29.76 10.46
N LYS A 169 -10.97 -29.41 10.99
CA LYS A 169 -10.66 -29.55 12.42
C LYS A 169 -11.42 -28.54 13.26
N ALA A 170 -11.54 -27.27 12.86
CA ALA A 170 -12.35 -26.26 13.55
C ALA A 170 -13.81 -26.69 13.69
N ASN A 171 -14.39 -27.22 12.60
CA ASN A 171 -15.75 -27.78 12.62
C ASN A 171 -15.86 -28.98 13.56
N ARG A 172 -14.81 -29.84 13.62
CA ARG A 172 -14.78 -30.99 14.53
C ARG A 172 -14.71 -30.56 16.00
N VAL A 173 -13.91 -29.52 16.31
CA VAL A 173 -13.84 -28.92 17.66
C VAL A 173 -15.21 -28.41 18.09
N SER A 174 -15.88 -27.62 17.24
CA SER A 174 -17.21 -27.06 17.55
C SER A 174 -18.23 -28.16 17.84
N ARG A 175 -18.32 -29.16 16.98
CA ARG A 175 -19.25 -30.31 17.18
C ARG A 175 -18.90 -31.07 18.43
N LYS A 176 -17.64 -31.33 18.73
CA LYS A 176 -17.20 -32.05 19.92
C LYS A 176 -17.57 -31.29 21.20
N MET A 177 -17.40 -29.97 21.19
CA MET A 177 -17.79 -29.14 22.33
C MET A 177 -19.28 -29.15 22.57
N GLU A 178 -20.10 -29.08 21.52
CA GLU A 178 -21.56 -29.19 21.63
C GLU A 178 -22.00 -30.58 22.16
N GLU A 179 -21.43 -31.66 21.66
CA GLU A 179 -21.69 -33.02 22.15
C GLU A 179 -21.34 -33.18 23.63
N LEU A 180 -20.16 -32.67 24.05
CA LEU A 180 -19.72 -32.72 25.44
C LEU A 180 -20.59 -31.85 26.35
N LEU A 181 -21.04 -30.68 25.90
CA LEU A 181 -21.96 -29.84 26.63
C LEU A 181 -23.30 -30.54 26.85
N ALA A 182 -23.88 -31.07 25.77
CA ALA A 182 -25.13 -31.82 25.84
C ALA A 182 -25.06 -33.03 26.78
N ARG A 183 -23.92 -33.72 26.83
CA ARG A 183 -23.65 -34.79 27.78
C ARG A 183 -23.58 -34.25 29.21
N CYS A 184 -22.86 -33.15 29.45
CA CYS A 184 -22.75 -32.50 30.76
C CYS A 184 -24.11 -32.04 31.29
N GLN A 185 -24.98 -31.51 30.44
CA GLN A 185 -26.33 -31.08 30.78
C GLN A 185 -27.20 -32.28 31.16
N ARG A 186 -27.18 -33.36 30.39
CA ARG A 186 -27.93 -34.60 30.70
C ARG A 186 -27.51 -35.23 32.02
N ASP A 187 -26.21 -35.23 32.30
CA ASP A 187 -25.64 -35.82 33.52
C ASP A 187 -25.69 -34.86 34.72
N GLY A 188 -26.29 -33.65 34.57
CA GLY A 188 -26.43 -32.66 35.61
C GLY A 188 -25.12 -31.98 36.02
N TYR A 189 -24.08 -32.02 35.20
CA TYR A 189 -22.77 -31.39 35.46
C TYR A 189 -22.74 -29.93 35.03
N SER A 190 -23.62 -29.54 34.12
CA SER A 190 -23.77 -28.18 33.58
C SER A 190 -25.25 -27.76 33.67
N ASP A 191 -25.48 -26.44 33.74
CA ASP A 191 -26.82 -25.88 33.68
C ASP A 191 -27.48 -26.22 32.34
N ALA A 192 -28.80 -26.45 32.34
CA ALA A 192 -29.58 -26.78 31.14
C ALA A 192 -29.51 -25.67 30.06
N ASN A 193 -29.32 -24.42 30.48
CA ASN A 193 -29.23 -23.26 29.59
C ASN A 193 -27.75 -22.86 29.29
N ALA A 194 -26.78 -23.62 29.78
CA ALA A 194 -25.38 -23.33 29.55
C ALA A 194 -25.03 -23.45 28.05
N GLN A 195 -24.11 -22.63 27.58
CA GLN A 195 -23.60 -22.63 26.21
C GLN A 195 -22.08 -22.75 26.21
N VAL A 196 -21.54 -23.25 25.10
CA VAL A 196 -20.09 -23.17 24.84
C VAL A 196 -19.70 -21.70 24.76
N MET A 197 -18.65 -21.34 25.43
CA MET A 197 -18.16 -19.95 25.53
C MET A 197 -16.70 -19.88 25.02
N VAL A 198 -16.25 -18.69 24.66
CA VAL A 198 -14.84 -18.42 24.38
C VAL A 198 -14.24 -17.68 25.58
N ARG A 199 -13.12 -18.18 26.09
CA ARG A 199 -12.34 -17.54 27.16
C ARG A 199 -10.84 -17.65 26.84
N ASP A 200 -10.15 -16.53 26.90
CA ASP A 200 -8.71 -16.46 26.57
C ASP A 200 -8.38 -17.13 25.22
N GLY A 201 -9.27 -16.91 24.21
CA GLY A 201 -9.12 -17.45 22.85
C GLY A 201 -9.44 -18.95 22.70
N ARG A 202 -9.92 -19.64 23.78
CA ARG A 202 -10.27 -21.07 23.77
C ARG A 202 -11.75 -21.31 24.05
N LEU A 203 -12.27 -22.38 23.45
CA LEU A 203 -13.61 -22.85 23.74
C LEU A 203 -13.66 -23.52 25.11
N VAL A 204 -14.62 -23.13 25.93
CA VAL A 204 -14.80 -23.64 27.30
C VAL A 204 -16.25 -24.12 27.53
N LEU A 205 -16.36 -25.14 28.39
CA LEU A 205 -17.61 -25.62 28.94
C LEU A 205 -17.80 -25.09 30.38
N PRO A 206 -18.94 -24.50 30.72
CA PRO A 206 -19.25 -24.18 32.09
C PRO A 206 -19.75 -25.46 32.79
N ILE A 207 -19.07 -25.88 33.87
CA ILE A 207 -19.45 -27.03 34.71
C ILE A 207 -19.55 -26.62 36.17
N ALA A 208 -20.45 -27.24 36.91
CA ALA A 208 -20.53 -27.01 38.36
C ALA A 208 -19.27 -27.51 39.08
N ALA A 209 -18.72 -26.70 40.00
CA ALA A 209 -17.41 -26.94 40.63
C ALA A 209 -17.31 -28.30 41.32
N GLN A 210 -18.44 -28.79 41.89
CA GLN A 210 -18.54 -30.12 42.51
C GLN A 210 -18.28 -31.28 41.54
N HIS A 211 -18.48 -31.07 40.25
CA HIS A 211 -18.30 -32.10 39.20
C HIS A 211 -16.95 -32.00 38.46
N LYS A 212 -16.00 -31.17 38.93
CA LYS A 212 -14.68 -30.95 38.34
C LYS A 212 -13.96 -32.26 37.95
N ARG A 213 -14.03 -33.30 38.78
CA ARG A 213 -13.33 -34.60 38.58
C ARG A 213 -14.02 -35.53 37.60
N LYS A 214 -15.24 -35.21 37.15
CA LYS A 214 -16.03 -36.07 36.23
C LYS A 214 -15.64 -35.89 34.78
N ILE A 215 -15.03 -34.77 34.43
CA ILE A 215 -14.58 -34.45 33.07
C ILE A 215 -13.08 -34.22 33.10
N PRO A 216 -12.27 -35.07 32.45
CA PRO A 216 -10.85 -34.86 32.27
C PRO A 216 -10.63 -33.58 31.41
N SER A 217 -10.21 -32.50 32.05
CA SER A 217 -10.18 -31.20 31.40
C SER A 217 -9.16 -30.25 32.06
N LEU A 218 -8.74 -29.26 31.26
CA LEU A 218 -7.97 -28.10 31.75
C LEU A 218 -8.94 -27.05 32.27
N GLN A 219 -8.72 -26.55 33.49
CA GLN A 219 -9.47 -25.44 34.07
C GLN A 219 -8.86 -24.11 33.62
N LEU A 220 -9.63 -23.26 32.94
CA LEU A 220 -9.21 -21.92 32.50
C LEU A 220 -9.77 -20.78 33.37
N GLY A 221 -10.66 -21.09 34.31
CA GLY A 221 -11.21 -20.07 35.21
C GLY A 221 -12.42 -20.56 36.01
N ALA A 222 -12.97 -19.64 36.82
CA ALA A 222 -14.19 -19.85 37.59
C ALA A 222 -15.10 -18.61 37.50
N SER A 223 -16.41 -18.79 37.83
CA SER A 223 -17.32 -17.68 38.04
C SER A 223 -16.92 -16.87 39.28
N SER A 224 -17.45 -15.65 39.44
CA SER A 224 -17.17 -14.78 40.59
C SER A 224 -17.55 -15.42 41.92
N THR A 225 -18.55 -16.32 41.94
CA THR A 225 -18.98 -17.09 43.12
C THR A 225 -18.19 -18.39 43.30
N GLY A 226 -17.35 -18.80 42.36
CA GLY A 226 -16.63 -20.07 42.37
C GLY A 226 -17.51 -21.31 42.16
N GLN A 227 -18.81 -21.15 41.92
CA GLN A 227 -19.73 -22.28 41.76
C GLN A 227 -19.66 -22.92 40.38
N THR A 228 -19.26 -22.16 39.36
CA THR A 228 -19.08 -22.64 37.98
C THR A 228 -17.62 -22.58 37.60
N LEU A 229 -17.09 -23.64 37.04
CA LEU A 229 -15.74 -23.71 36.45
C LEU A 229 -15.86 -23.68 34.95
N PHE A 230 -14.95 -22.99 34.28
CA PHE A 230 -14.80 -22.96 32.84
C PHE A 230 -13.64 -23.89 32.46
N VAL A 231 -13.98 -24.95 31.73
CA VAL A 231 -13.01 -26.01 31.43
C VAL A 231 -12.94 -26.31 29.93
N THR A 232 -11.75 -26.64 29.45
CA THR A 232 -11.57 -27.25 28.11
C THR A 232 -11.25 -28.75 28.29
N PRO A 233 -12.07 -29.64 27.74
CA PRO A 233 -11.83 -31.08 27.82
C PRO A 233 -10.53 -31.46 27.10
N PHE A 234 -9.78 -32.45 27.61
CA PHE A 234 -8.51 -32.87 26.99
C PHE A 234 -8.65 -33.38 25.58
N GLU A 235 -9.79 -34.02 25.24
CA GLU A 235 -10.11 -34.44 23.86
C GLU A 235 -10.18 -33.26 22.89
N VAL A 236 -10.56 -32.06 23.36
CA VAL A 236 -10.60 -30.83 22.56
C VAL A 236 -9.24 -30.17 22.50
N LEU A 237 -8.47 -30.20 23.60
CA LEU A 237 -7.10 -29.69 23.67
C LEU A 237 -6.18 -30.33 22.62
N GLU A 238 -6.32 -31.65 22.38
CA GLU A 238 -5.54 -32.34 21.34
C GLU A 238 -5.88 -31.78 19.95
N LEU A 239 -7.18 -31.55 19.66
CA LEU A 239 -7.61 -30.97 18.39
C LEU A 239 -7.14 -29.52 18.24
N GLU A 240 -7.17 -28.71 19.31
CA GLU A 240 -6.66 -27.35 19.32
C GLU A 240 -5.14 -27.29 19.06
N ASN A 241 -4.37 -28.23 19.64
CA ASN A 241 -2.94 -28.34 19.35
C ASN A 241 -2.67 -28.68 17.87
N GLU A 242 -3.44 -29.59 17.30
CA GLU A 242 -3.34 -29.92 15.86
C GLU A 242 -3.73 -28.72 14.98
N ILE A 243 -4.68 -27.89 15.38
CA ILE A 243 -5.00 -26.63 14.70
C ILE A 243 -3.81 -25.67 14.76
N THR A 244 -3.22 -25.48 15.94
CA THR A 244 -2.05 -24.61 16.11
C THR A 244 -0.87 -25.05 15.23
N GLU A 245 -0.63 -26.35 15.13
CA GLU A 245 0.41 -26.89 14.21
C GLU A 245 0.10 -26.58 12.74
N LEU A 246 -1.18 -26.71 12.34
CA LEU A 246 -1.59 -26.38 10.99
C LEU A 246 -1.51 -24.88 10.71
N GLU A 247 -1.85 -24.01 11.66
CA GLU A 247 -1.68 -22.55 11.56
C GLU A 247 -0.20 -22.17 11.36
N GLN A 248 0.71 -22.81 12.10
CA GLN A 248 2.14 -22.58 11.91
C GLN A 248 2.61 -23.03 10.51
N ARG A 249 2.10 -24.16 10.02
CA ARG A 249 2.39 -24.65 8.66
C ARG A 249 1.79 -23.70 7.61
N GLU A 250 0.59 -23.15 7.84
CA GLU A 250 0.00 -22.15 6.96
C GLU A 250 0.89 -20.92 6.83
N GLN A 251 1.35 -20.38 7.97
CA GLN A 251 2.24 -19.21 7.97
C GLN A 251 3.57 -19.47 7.26
N ALA A 252 4.14 -20.65 7.46
CA ALA A 252 5.37 -21.06 6.76
C ALA A 252 5.15 -21.17 5.23
N GLU A 253 4.02 -21.74 4.80
CA GLU A 253 3.68 -21.87 3.39
C GLU A 253 3.39 -20.53 2.74
N ILE A 254 2.67 -19.61 3.44
CA ILE A 254 2.46 -18.24 3.00
C ILE A 254 3.79 -17.53 2.79
N ALA A 255 4.70 -17.61 3.77
CA ALA A 255 6.03 -17.03 3.66
C ALA A 255 6.82 -17.58 2.45
N ARG A 256 6.73 -18.88 2.19
CA ARG A 256 7.36 -19.53 1.03
C ARG A 256 6.80 -18.99 -0.29
N ILE A 257 5.46 -18.90 -0.40
CA ILE A 257 4.78 -18.40 -1.61
C ILE A 257 5.19 -16.96 -1.88
N LEU A 258 5.17 -16.10 -0.85
CA LEU A 258 5.53 -14.68 -0.99
C LEU A 258 7.01 -14.50 -1.36
N LEU A 259 7.90 -15.32 -0.81
CA LEU A 259 9.32 -15.30 -1.18
C LEU A 259 9.52 -15.69 -2.65
N GLU A 260 8.91 -16.80 -3.11
CA GLU A 260 8.97 -17.22 -4.49
C GLU A 260 8.42 -16.16 -5.45
N LEU A 261 7.29 -15.54 -5.11
CA LEU A 261 6.72 -14.46 -5.91
C LEU A 261 7.66 -13.25 -5.96
N THR A 262 8.29 -12.91 -4.81
CA THR A 262 9.30 -11.85 -4.73
C THR A 262 10.48 -12.14 -5.66
N ASP A 263 11.01 -13.36 -5.63
CA ASP A 263 12.14 -13.78 -6.46
C ASP A 263 11.80 -13.71 -7.95
N ARG A 264 10.58 -14.02 -8.35
CA ARG A 264 10.09 -13.87 -9.73
C ARG A 264 9.98 -12.41 -10.16
N CYS A 265 9.75 -11.49 -9.23
CA CYS A 265 9.70 -10.05 -9.51
C CYS A 265 11.09 -9.40 -9.61
N ARG A 266 12.14 -9.94 -8.97
CA ARG A 266 13.49 -9.36 -8.92
C ARG A 266 14.12 -9.08 -10.29
N PRO A 267 13.99 -9.96 -11.31
CA PRO A 267 14.55 -9.70 -12.65
C PRO A 267 13.99 -8.42 -13.30
N TYR A 268 12.83 -7.97 -12.84
CA TYR A 268 12.12 -6.81 -13.39
C TYR A 268 12.35 -5.51 -12.58
N LEU A 269 13.38 -5.48 -11.72
CA LEU A 269 13.67 -4.31 -10.87
C LEU A 269 13.85 -3.02 -11.69
N THR A 270 14.52 -3.09 -12.84
CA THR A 270 14.73 -1.92 -13.70
C THR A 270 13.43 -1.38 -14.31
N PRO A 271 12.58 -2.18 -14.98
CA PRO A 271 11.28 -1.68 -15.45
C PRO A 271 10.36 -1.23 -14.30
N LEU A 272 10.38 -1.90 -13.15
CA LEU A 272 9.62 -1.46 -11.99
C LEU A 272 10.11 -0.11 -11.45
N ALA A 273 11.42 0.14 -11.47
CA ALA A 273 11.99 1.44 -11.11
C ALA A 273 11.56 2.53 -12.10
N SER A 274 11.46 2.22 -13.40
CA SER A 274 10.95 3.18 -14.39
C SER A 274 9.49 3.53 -14.17
N CYS A 275 8.66 2.56 -13.77
CA CYS A 275 7.26 2.79 -13.38
C CYS A 275 7.17 3.69 -12.13
N CYS A 276 7.99 3.44 -11.12
CA CYS A 276 8.05 4.26 -9.91
C CYS A 276 8.44 5.70 -10.26
N GLU A 277 9.49 5.89 -11.07
CA GLU A 277 9.96 7.21 -11.48
C GLU A 277 8.89 7.97 -12.26
N LEU A 278 8.16 7.29 -13.14
CA LEU A 278 7.03 7.88 -13.86
C LEU A 278 5.94 8.37 -12.90
N LEU A 279 5.50 7.52 -11.97
CA LEU A 279 4.44 7.88 -11.01
C LEU A 279 4.86 9.07 -10.13
N LEU A 280 6.07 9.06 -9.59
CA LEU A 280 6.61 10.15 -8.77
C LEU A 280 6.76 11.46 -9.56
N SER A 281 7.26 11.38 -10.79
CA SER A 281 7.40 12.56 -11.66
C SER A 281 6.04 13.14 -12.03
N THR A 282 5.05 12.29 -12.28
CA THR A 282 3.68 12.72 -12.60
C THR A 282 2.98 13.31 -11.36
N ASP A 283 3.22 12.78 -10.15
CA ASP A 283 2.70 13.36 -8.91
C ASP A 283 3.26 14.75 -8.65
N VAL A 284 4.58 14.94 -8.81
CA VAL A 284 5.22 16.27 -8.73
C VAL A 284 4.64 17.23 -9.77
N LEU A 285 4.46 16.76 -11.01
CA LEU A 285 3.88 17.54 -12.09
C LEU A 285 2.44 17.95 -11.79
N ARG A 286 1.63 17.00 -11.31
CA ARG A 286 0.23 17.23 -10.88
C ARG A 286 0.16 18.27 -9.76
N ALA A 287 0.97 18.13 -8.72
CA ALA A 287 1.01 19.07 -7.61
C ALA A 287 1.29 20.51 -8.06
N LYS A 288 2.30 20.70 -8.93
CA LYS A 288 2.63 21.99 -9.52
C LYS A 288 1.49 22.55 -10.38
N THR A 289 0.85 21.67 -11.17
CA THR A 289 -0.25 22.06 -12.05
C THR A 289 -1.49 22.49 -11.26
N LEU A 290 -1.84 21.73 -10.21
CA LEU A 290 -2.95 22.07 -9.33
C LEU A 290 -2.72 23.43 -8.64
N TYR A 291 -1.50 23.67 -8.17
CA TYR A 291 -1.14 24.97 -7.60
C TYR A 291 -1.29 26.11 -8.64
N ALA A 292 -0.79 25.89 -9.86
CA ALA A 292 -0.93 26.88 -10.94
C ALA A 292 -2.41 27.17 -11.27
N LEU A 293 -3.28 26.17 -11.22
CA LEU A 293 -4.73 26.37 -11.38
C LEU A 293 -5.33 27.18 -10.22
N GLN A 294 -4.95 26.87 -8.98
CA GLN A 294 -5.45 27.58 -7.79
C GLN A 294 -5.12 29.06 -7.76
N VAL A 295 -3.93 29.44 -8.25
CA VAL A 295 -3.48 30.84 -8.26
C VAL A 295 -3.72 31.56 -9.60
N GLY A 296 -4.38 30.91 -10.56
CA GLY A 296 -4.55 31.46 -11.90
C GLY A 296 -3.24 31.68 -12.67
N GLY A 297 -2.20 30.91 -12.35
CA GLY A 297 -0.87 31.06 -12.92
C GLY A 297 -0.83 30.82 -14.43
N SER A 298 -0.08 31.63 -15.15
CA SER A 298 0.20 31.46 -16.57
C SER A 298 1.60 30.89 -16.81
N CYS A 299 1.78 30.19 -17.94
CA CYS A 299 3.07 29.67 -18.32
C CYS A 299 3.98 30.82 -18.82
N PRO A 300 5.19 31.02 -18.27
CA PRO A 300 6.09 32.05 -18.74
C PRO A 300 6.62 31.73 -20.14
N ILE A 301 6.90 32.79 -20.91
CA ILE A 301 7.60 32.70 -22.18
C ILE A 301 9.10 32.90 -21.90
N LEU A 302 9.90 31.90 -22.24
CA LEU A 302 11.35 32.01 -22.09
C LEU A 302 11.96 32.83 -23.23
N SER A 303 12.92 33.68 -22.88
CA SER A 303 13.68 34.50 -23.83
C SER A 303 15.19 34.23 -23.69
N HIS A 304 15.90 34.20 -24.81
CA HIS A 304 17.35 34.15 -24.82
C HIS A 304 17.97 35.51 -24.47
N GLU A 305 17.17 36.57 -24.48
CA GLU A 305 17.60 37.90 -24.08
C GLU A 305 17.50 38.02 -22.54
N ARG A 306 18.45 38.77 -21.94
CA ARG A 306 18.44 39.00 -20.48
C ARG A 306 17.36 40.03 -20.09
N GLN A 307 16.12 39.70 -20.38
CA GLN A 307 14.97 40.55 -20.10
C GLN A 307 14.00 39.85 -19.13
N LEU A 308 13.45 40.60 -18.18
CA LEU A 308 12.36 40.20 -17.33
C LEU A 308 11.19 41.16 -17.56
N VAL A 309 10.11 40.65 -18.19
CA VAL A 309 8.91 41.44 -18.45
C VAL A 309 7.75 40.84 -17.65
N LEU A 310 7.24 41.61 -16.68
CA LEU A 310 6.09 41.20 -15.86
C LEU A 310 4.88 42.04 -16.31
N ARG A 311 3.81 41.39 -16.71
CA ARG A 311 2.55 41.99 -17.10
C ARG A 311 1.49 41.60 -16.10
N GLU A 312 0.87 42.56 -15.43
CA GLU A 312 -0.20 42.34 -14.42
C GLU A 312 0.17 41.28 -13.37
N ALA A 313 1.46 41.27 -12.98
CA ALA A 313 1.99 40.24 -12.10
C ALA A 313 1.36 40.39 -10.70
N GLN A 314 0.87 39.27 -10.19
CA GLN A 314 0.30 39.20 -8.84
C GLN A 314 1.16 38.28 -7.98
N HIS A 315 1.34 38.68 -6.72
CA HIS A 315 2.11 37.85 -5.79
C HIS A 315 1.21 36.75 -5.19
N PRO A 316 1.49 35.46 -5.42
CA PRO A 316 0.57 34.36 -5.07
C PRO A 316 0.23 34.30 -3.57
N VAL A 317 1.17 34.66 -2.70
CA VAL A 317 0.93 34.69 -1.25
C VAL A 317 0.01 35.85 -0.84
N LEU A 318 0.03 36.98 -1.58
CA LEU A 318 -0.82 38.12 -1.30
C LEU A 318 -2.25 37.99 -1.86
N LEU A 319 -2.42 37.15 -2.90
CA LEU A 319 -3.74 36.85 -3.47
C LEU A 319 -4.66 36.09 -2.50
N LYS A 320 -4.10 35.38 -1.54
CA LYS A 320 -4.84 34.55 -0.56
C LYS A 320 -5.18 35.29 0.74
N ARG A 321 -4.77 36.56 0.85
CA ARG A 321 -5.11 37.49 1.96
C ARG A 321 -6.26 38.39 1.58
#